data_f9e313b0d5d2319ed1d723e2bbb8412f
#
_entry.id   f9e313b0d5d2319ed1d723e2bbb8412f
#
_cell.length_a   1.000
_cell.length_b   1.000
_cell.length_c   1.000
_cell.angle_alpha   90.00
_cell.angle_beta   90.00
_cell.angle_gamma   90.00
#
_symmetry.space_group_name_H-M   'P 1'
#
loop_
_entity.id
_entity.type
_entity.pdbx_description
1 polymer ?
#
loop_
_entity_poly.entity_id
_entity_poly.type
_entity_poly.pdbx_seq_one_letter_code
_entity_poly.pdbx_strand_id
1 'polypeptide(L)'
;MKEIVYRAARLDEYQKIGKVLAGAFMDYPFMTLIKDDLKKPEYYQAFLELLDSLLTRLYIKGETCLIAEQDGEIMAVALLQQKDFSILSYLLNGMVKLFRFITLRNLLKYLDLVERSEQHLKKSGNFDWYLMMLGVNASCQNQGIGSAFLQEGVEPYLKAKGCKRLGLITSIDKNVFFYKKNNFTLLDFMMLEYGTKSIGNWAFVKILDN
;
A
#
# COMPACT_ATOMS: atom_id res chain seq x y z
N MET A 1 0.46 -29.46 -0.47
CA MET A 1 0.01 -28.08 -0.81
C MET A 1 0.84 -27.68 -2.02
N LYS A 2 0.25 -27.02 -3.01
CA LYS A 2 1.04 -26.45 -4.11
C LYS A 2 1.85 -25.26 -3.60
N GLU A 3 2.99 -25.05 -4.24
CA GLU A 3 3.97 -24.03 -3.85
C GLU A 3 3.42 -22.62 -4.14
N ILE A 4 3.69 -21.66 -3.25
CA ILE A 4 3.39 -20.24 -3.48
C ILE A 4 4.52 -19.68 -4.35
N VAL A 5 4.16 -19.05 -5.45
CA VAL A 5 5.09 -18.40 -6.37
C VAL A 5 5.12 -16.91 -6.09
N TYR A 6 6.32 -16.36 -5.85
CA TYR A 6 6.55 -14.93 -5.69
C TYR A 6 7.10 -14.35 -6.98
N ARG A 7 6.43 -13.37 -7.54
CA ARG A 7 6.82 -12.78 -8.84
C ARG A 7 6.40 -11.32 -9.00
N ALA A 8 6.99 -10.65 -9.96
CA ALA A 8 6.48 -9.36 -10.42
C ALA A 8 5.11 -9.53 -11.10
N ALA A 9 4.23 -8.55 -10.86
CA ALA A 9 2.92 -8.50 -11.50
C ALA A 9 3.04 -8.14 -12.98
N ARG A 10 2.14 -8.69 -13.82
CA ARG A 10 2.02 -8.31 -15.23
C ARG A 10 0.99 -7.19 -15.39
N LEU A 11 1.14 -6.42 -16.47
CA LEU A 11 0.28 -5.26 -16.71
C LEU A 11 -1.20 -5.63 -16.93
N ASP A 12 -1.48 -6.81 -17.49
CA ASP A 12 -2.84 -7.32 -17.71
C ASP A 12 -3.55 -7.72 -16.40
N GLU A 13 -2.81 -7.86 -15.30
CA GLU A 13 -3.34 -8.27 -14.00
C GLU A 13 -3.79 -7.09 -13.12
N TYR A 14 -3.53 -5.83 -13.51
CA TYR A 14 -3.71 -4.68 -12.63
C TYR A 14 -5.11 -4.55 -12.02
N GLN A 15 -6.16 -4.94 -12.74
CA GLN A 15 -7.53 -4.90 -12.23
C GLN A 15 -7.81 -6.01 -11.21
N LYS A 16 -7.30 -7.23 -11.45
CA LYS A 16 -7.42 -8.36 -10.51
C LYS A 16 -6.69 -8.03 -9.21
N ILE A 17 -5.48 -7.50 -9.31
CA ILE A 17 -4.65 -7.06 -8.17
C ILE A 17 -5.34 -5.92 -7.41
N GLY A 18 -5.85 -4.90 -8.11
CA GLY A 18 -6.55 -3.78 -7.50
C GLY A 18 -7.77 -4.21 -6.68
N LYS A 19 -8.52 -5.21 -7.14
CA LYS A 19 -9.64 -5.78 -6.36
C LYS A 19 -9.18 -6.48 -5.08
N VAL A 20 -8.05 -7.20 -5.14
CA VAL A 20 -7.46 -7.83 -3.94
C VAL A 20 -7.05 -6.77 -2.93
N LEU A 21 -6.39 -5.69 -3.37
CA LEU A 21 -6.01 -4.57 -2.50
C LEU A 21 -7.24 -3.87 -1.93
N ALA A 22 -8.22 -3.52 -2.76
CA ALA A 22 -9.46 -2.87 -2.30
C ALA A 22 -10.17 -3.71 -1.22
N GLY A 23 -10.25 -5.03 -1.40
CA GLY A 23 -10.79 -5.93 -0.37
C GLY A 23 -9.95 -5.96 0.91
N ALA A 24 -8.62 -5.96 0.79
CA ALA A 24 -7.71 -5.98 1.94
C ALA A 24 -7.74 -4.67 2.75
N PHE A 25 -8.01 -3.54 2.08
CA PHE A 25 -8.02 -2.20 2.68
C PHE A 25 -9.41 -1.60 2.89
N MET A 26 -10.49 -2.36 2.68
CA MET A 26 -11.87 -1.89 2.79
C MET A 26 -12.16 -1.20 4.13
N ASP A 27 -11.67 -1.80 5.22
CA ASP A 27 -11.86 -1.31 6.59
C ASP A 27 -10.60 -0.66 7.18
N TYR A 28 -9.60 -0.36 6.33
CA TYR A 28 -8.38 0.28 6.77
C TYR A 28 -8.66 1.73 7.19
N PRO A 29 -8.33 2.15 8.43
CA PRO A 29 -8.72 3.46 8.96
C PRO A 29 -8.37 4.62 8.05
N PHE A 30 -7.17 4.60 7.47
CA PHE A 30 -6.74 5.63 6.54
C PHE A 30 -7.64 5.74 5.29
N MET A 31 -8.08 4.59 4.75
CA MET A 31 -8.98 4.56 3.59
C MET A 31 -10.42 4.94 3.97
N THR A 32 -10.88 4.58 5.18
CA THR A 32 -12.23 4.93 5.61
C THR A 32 -12.45 6.43 5.83
N LEU A 33 -11.38 7.21 6.04
CA LEU A 33 -11.47 8.67 6.16
C LEU A 33 -12.05 9.34 4.92
N ILE A 34 -11.73 8.82 3.73
CA ILE A 34 -12.19 9.41 2.47
C ILE A 34 -13.66 9.11 2.17
N LYS A 35 -14.26 8.12 2.86
CA LYS A 35 -15.63 7.64 2.58
C LYS A 35 -16.66 8.77 2.67
N ASP A 36 -16.53 9.63 3.70
CA ASP A 36 -17.47 10.74 3.90
C ASP A 36 -17.25 11.91 2.92
N ASP A 37 -16.12 11.95 2.26
CA ASP A 37 -15.76 12.94 1.26
C ASP A 37 -16.15 12.52 -0.18
N LEU A 38 -16.66 11.30 -0.37
CA LEU A 38 -17.18 10.85 -1.66
C LEU A 38 -18.49 11.57 -1.98
N LYS A 39 -18.79 11.73 -3.28
CA LYS A 39 -20.07 12.30 -3.75
C LYS A 39 -21.27 11.53 -3.25
N LYS A 40 -21.10 10.21 -3.06
CA LYS A 40 -22.07 9.30 -2.48
C LYS A 40 -21.35 8.21 -1.69
N PRO A 41 -21.67 7.98 -0.41
CA PRO A 41 -21.01 6.96 0.43
C PRO A 41 -21.09 5.54 -0.14
N GLU A 42 -22.19 5.20 -0.83
CA GLU A 42 -22.37 3.89 -1.47
C GLU A 42 -21.37 3.61 -2.58
N TYR A 43 -20.64 4.62 -3.08
CA TYR A 43 -19.61 4.46 -4.08
C TYR A 43 -18.25 4.00 -3.51
N TYR A 44 -18.13 3.85 -2.20
CA TYR A 44 -16.86 3.61 -1.53
C TYR A 44 -16.11 2.38 -2.07
N GLN A 45 -16.78 1.24 -2.18
CA GLN A 45 -16.17 0.03 -2.75
C GLN A 45 -15.69 0.26 -4.19
N ALA A 46 -16.55 0.81 -5.05
CA ALA A 46 -16.20 1.06 -6.45
C ALA A 46 -15.07 2.10 -6.59
N PHE A 47 -15.02 3.06 -5.67
CA PHE A 47 -13.92 4.03 -5.58
C PHE A 47 -12.61 3.34 -5.23
N LEU A 48 -12.57 2.48 -4.20
CA LEU A 48 -11.37 1.75 -3.80
C LEU A 48 -10.89 0.80 -4.91
N GLU A 49 -11.79 0.04 -5.51
CA GLU A 49 -11.43 -0.87 -6.62
C GLU A 49 -10.80 -0.11 -7.80
N LEU A 50 -11.34 1.07 -8.14
CA LEU A 50 -10.75 1.89 -9.19
C LEU A 50 -9.41 2.49 -8.76
N LEU A 51 -9.33 3.08 -7.56
CA LEU A 51 -8.11 3.69 -7.02
C LEU A 51 -6.98 2.67 -7.00
N ASP A 52 -7.20 1.52 -6.38
CA ASP A 52 -6.17 0.48 -6.22
C ASP A 52 -5.78 -0.17 -7.55
N SER A 53 -6.73 -0.29 -8.50
CA SER A 53 -6.41 -0.73 -9.86
C SER A 53 -5.52 0.27 -10.59
N LEU A 54 -5.79 1.57 -10.47
CA LEU A 54 -4.99 2.62 -11.11
C LEU A 54 -3.61 2.76 -10.45
N LEU A 55 -3.54 2.67 -9.12
CA LEU A 55 -2.27 2.62 -8.38
C LEU A 55 -1.45 1.40 -8.81
N THR A 56 -2.05 0.20 -8.80
CA THR A 56 -1.37 -1.02 -9.25
C THR A 56 -0.80 -0.86 -10.67
N ARG A 57 -1.60 -0.33 -11.60
CA ARG A 57 -1.15 -0.05 -12.96
C ARG A 57 0.04 0.91 -13.00
N LEU A 58 0.00 1.96 -12.18
CA LEU A 58 1.08 2.94 -12.06
C LEU A 58 2.36 2.28 -11.57
N TYR A 59 2.27 1.45 -10.51
CA TYR A 59 3.42 0.74 -9.93
C TYR A 59 4.01 -0.32 -10.87
N ILE A 60 3.19 -1.07 -11.60
CA ILE A 60 3.68 -2.04 -12.60
C ILE A 60 4.47 -1.33 -13.71
N LYS A 61 4.10 -0.11 -14.08
CA LYS A 61 4.75 0.64 -15.17
C LYS A 61 5.98 1.43 -14.74
N GLY A 62 5.99 1.99 -13.55
CA GLY A 62 6.98 2.98 -13.13
C GLY A 62 7.84 2.58 -11.94
N GLU A 63 7.38 1.63 -11.14
CA GLU A 63 8.05 1.17 -9.93
C GLU A 63 7.95 -0.36 -9.80
N THR A 64 7.55 -0.91 -8.66
CA THR A 64 7.47 -2.35 -8.45
C THR A 64 6.15 -2.78 -7.83
N CYS A 65 5.50 -3.74 -8.46
CA CYS A 65 4.39 -4.50 -7.90
C CYS A 65 4.76 -5.98 -7.85
N LEU A 66 4.86 -6.55 -6.65
CA LEU A 66 5.07 -7.98 -6.43
C LEU A 66 3.78 -8.65 -6.01
N ILE A 67 3.61 -9.91 -6.37
CA ILE A 67 2.50 -10.74 -5.94
C ILE A 67 2.99 -12.09 -5.40
N ALA A 68 2.23 -12.63 -4.44
CA ALA A 68 2.26 -14.03 -4.07
C ALA A 68 1.06 -14.72 -4.74
N GLU A 69 1.32 -15.76 -5.52
CA GLU A 69 0.31 -16.48 -6.29
C GLU A 69 0.34 -17.97 -5.96
N GLN A 70 -0.84 -18.57 -5.85
CA GLN A 70 -1.00 -20.00 -5.71
C GLN A 70 -2.18 -20.46 -6.57
N ASP A 71 -1.99 -21.46 -7.43
CA ASP A 71 -3.02 -22.00 -8.32
C ASP A 71 -3.72 -20.96 -9.22
N GLY A 72 -3.00 -19.89 -9.64
CA GLY A 72 -3.56 -18.80 -10.43
C GLY A 72 -4.34 -17.75 -9.62
N GLU A 73 -4.43 -17.93 -8.28
CA GLU A 73 -5.06 -16.97 -7.39
C GLU A 73 -4.02 -16.08 -6.68
N ILE A 74 -4.29 -14.78 -6.65
CA ILE A 74 -3.44 -13.79 -5.97
C ILE A 74 -3.73 -13.82 -4.48
N MET A 75 -2.75 -14.25 -3.70
CA MET A 75 -2.81 -14.40 -2.25
C MET A 75 -2.41 -13.12 -1.53
N ALA A 76 -1.38 -12.43 -2.04
CA ALA A 76 -0.91 -11.18 -1.47
C ALA A 76 -0.27 -10.28 -2.55
N VAL A 77 -0.22 -8.99 -2.26
CA VAL A 77 0.30 -7.93 -3.14
C VAL A 77 1.16 -6.99 -2.34
N ALA A 78 2.32 -6.59 -2.89
CA ALA A 78 3.16 -5.52 -2.36
C ALA A 78 3.43 -4.47 -3.44
N LEU A 79 3.14 -3.20 -3.12
CA LEU A 79 3.54 -2.05 -3.93
C LEU A 79 4.76 -1.41 -3.28
N LEU A 80 5.85 -1.32 -4.03
CA LEU A 80 7.17 -0.89 -3.57
C LEU A 80 7.68 0.24 -4.46
N GLN A 81 8.24 1.29 -3.88
CA GLN A 81 8.80 2.41 -4.63
C GLN A 81 10.13 2.90 -4.07
N GLN A 82 10.95 3.44 -4.98
CA GLN A 82 12.16 4.20 -4.66
C GLN A 82 11.97 5.70 -4.85
N LYS A 83 11.13 6.09 -5.81
CA LYS A 83 10.95 7.48 -6.23
C LYS A 83 9.48 7.88 -6.18
N ASP A 84 9.23 9.13 -5.86
CA ASP A 84 7.89 9.69 -5.93
C ASP A 84 7.44 9.82 -7.40
N PHE A 85 6.18 9.53 -7.65
CA PHE A 85 5.59 9.71 -8.98
C PHE A 85 5.29 11.19 -9.25
N SER A 86 5.49 11.63 -10.48
CA SER A 86 5.07 12.95 -10.90
C SER A 86 3.55 13.03 -11.08
N ILE A 87 2.99 14.24 -10.98
CA ILE A 87 1.56 14.49 -11.26
C ILE A 87 1.19 13.97 -12.65
N LEU A 88 2.06 14.17 -13.65
CA LEU A 88 1.85 13.67 -15.00
C LEU A 88 1.72 12.15 -15.05
N SER A 89 2.51 11.42 -14.26
CA SER A 89 2.41 9.95 -14.15
C SER A 89 1.02 9.51 -13.66
N TYR A 90 0.47 10.19 -12.67
CA TYR A 90 -0.89 9.93 -12.17
C TYR A 90 -1.94 10.20 -13.26
N LEU A 91 -1.86 11.33 -13.97
CA LEU A 91 -2.80 11.69 -15.03
C LEU A 91 -2.76 10.69 -16.19
N LEU A 92 -1.58 10.34 -16.69
CA LEU A 92 -1.38 9.37 -17.77
C LEU A 92 -1.85 7.95 -17.41
N ASN A 93 -1.85 7.60 -16.14
CA ASN A 93 -2.37 6.32 -15.66
C ASN A 93 -3.88 6.35 -15.34
N GLY A 94 -4.56 7.48 -15.59
CA GLY A 94 -6.02 7.56 -15.58
C GLY A 94 -6.65 7.96 -14.26
N MET A 95 -5.87 8.53 -13.32
CA MET A 95 -6.38 9.00 -12.01
C MET A 95 -7.50 10.04 -12.13
N VAL A 96 -7.61 10.73 -13.26
CA VAL A 96 -8.75 11.62 -13.56
C VAL A 96 -10.12 10.92 -13.47
N LYS A 97 -10.18 9.61 -13.66
CA LYS A 97 -11.41 8.81 -13.52
C LYS A 97 -11.98 8.83 -12.11
N LEU A 98 -11.15 9.11 -11.10
CA LEU A 98 -11.58 9.22 -9.70
C LEU A 98 -12.54 10.40 -9.50
N PHE A 99 -12.50 11.44 -10.33
CA PHE A 99 -13.46 12.54 -10.27
C PHE A 99 -14.92 12.13 -10.51
N ARG A 100 -15.17 10.93 -10.99
CA ARG A 100 -16.51 10.33 -11.01
C ARG A 100 -17.08 10.18 -9.59
N PHE A 101 -16.22 9.88 -8.60
CA PHE A 101 -16.60 9.53 -7.23
C PHE A 101 -16.34 10.64 -6.22
N ILE A 102 -15.35 11.49 -6.47
CA ILE A 102 -14.89 12.51 -5.52
C ILE A 102 -14.69 13.85 -6.20
N THR A 103 -14.89 14.95 -5.47
CA THR A 103 -14.59 16.30 -5.95
C THR A 103 -13.08 16.56 -5.89
N LEU A 104 -12.59 17.51 -6.70
CA LEU A 104 -11.18 17.92 -6.65
C LEU A 104 -10.77 18.41 -5.26
N ARG A 105 -11.63 19.23 -4.61
CA ARG A 105 -11.38 19.75 -3.26
C ARG A 105 -11.16 18.61 -2.25
N ASN A 106 -12.02 17.63 -2.24
CA ASN A 106 -11.95 16.52 -1.29
C ASN A 106 -10.77 15.59 -1.62
N LEU A 107 -10.46 15.39 -2.91
CA LEU A 107 -9.27 14.65 -3.32
C LEU A 107 -7.99 15.35 -2.84
N LEU A 108 -7.87 16.68 -3.02
CA LEU A 108 -6.71 17.44 -2.54
C LEU A 108 -6.55 17.37 -1.03
N LYS A 109 -7.66 17.47 -0.28
CA LYS A 109 -7.65 17.28 1.18
C LYS A 109 -7.11 15.89 1.58
N TYR A 110 -7.50 14.84 0.85
CA TYR A 110 -6.99 13.49 1.11
C TYR A 110 -5.53 13.33 0.72
N LEU A 111 -5.09 13.91 -0.40
CA LEU A 111 -3.69 13.89 -0.82
C LEU A 111 -2.78 14.63 0.17
N ASP A 112 -3.24 15.73 0.79
CA ASP A 112 -2.52 16.40 1.88
C ASP A 112 -2.30 15.46 3.08
N LEU A 113 -3.31 14.65 3.44
CA LEU A 113 -3.16 13.63 4.49
C LEU A 113 -2.11 12.58 4.11
N VAL A 114 -2.15 12.08 2.87
CA VAL A 114 -1.16 11.12 2.35
C VAL A 114 0.24 11.72 2.44
N GLU A 115 0.42 12.95 1.94
CA GLU A 115 1.71 13.64 1.96
C GLU A 115 2.25 13.82 3.39
N ARG A 116 1.41 14.27 4.33
CA ARG A 116 1.81 14.42 5.74
C ARG A 116 2.22 13.09 6.37
N SER A 117 1.52 11.99 6.05
CA SER A 117 1.86 10.66 6.55
C SER A 117 3.21 10.17 6.02
N GLU A 118 3.52 10.40 4.75
CA GLU A 118 4.80 10.03 4.13
C GLU A 118 5.95 10.94 4.60
N GLN A 119 5.69 12.24 4.77
CA GLN A 119 6.69 13.17 5.34
C GLN A 119 7.08 12.79 6.76
N HIS A 120 6.15 12.25 7.55
CA HIS A 120 6.44 11.72 8.88
C HIS A 120 7.50 10.62 8.79
N LEU A 121 7.34 9.63 7.92
CA LEU A 121 8.34 8.59 7.72
C LEU A 121 9.69 9.17 7.26
N LYS A 122 9.68 10.08 6.27
CA LYS A 122 10.90 10.71 5.72
C LYS A 122 11.68 11.51 6.79
N LYS A 123 10.98 12.10 7.75
CA LYS A 123 11.61 12.83 8.90
C LYS A 123 12.11 11.89 10.00
N SER A 124 11.43 10.76 10.19
CA SER A 124 11.75 9.81 11.26
C SER A 124 12.97 8.95 10.97
N GLY A 125 13.36 8.80 9.70
CA GLY A 125 14.54 8.02 9.33
C GLY A 125 14.80 7.92 7.84
N ASN A 126 15.99 7.41 7.50
CA ASN A 126 16.37 7.17 6.11
C ASN A 126 15.95 5.77 5.67
N PHE A 127 15.49 5.65 4.44
CA PHE A 127 15.17 4.38 3.77
C PHE A 127 15.49 4.46 2.27
N ASP A 128 15.77 3.32 1.65
CA ASP A 128 16.10 3.22 0.22
C ASP A 128 14.87 2.89 -0.61
N TRP A 129 13.95 2.12 0.01
CA TRP A 129 12.68 1.70 -0.57
C TRP A 129 11.53 1.93 0.41
N TYR A 130 10.38 2.24 -0.13
CA TYR A 130 9.14 2.41 0.61
C TYR A 130 8.13 1.32 0.24
N LEU A 131 7.66 0.56 1.24
CA LEU A 131 6.55 -0.36 1.10
C LEU A 131 5.25 0.43 1.26
N MET A 132 4.71 0.87 0.13
CA MET A 132 3.51 1.71 0.08
C MET A 132 2.25 0.94 0.47
N MET A 133 2.09 -0.30 -0.02
CA MET A 133 0.97 -1.18 0.34
C MET A 133 1.45 -2.63 0.48
N LEU A 134 0.94 -3.31 1.50
CA LEU A 134 1.02 -4.77 1.65
C LEU A 134 -0.40 -5.28 1.94
N GLY A 135 -1.02 -5.87 0.95
CA GLY A 135 -2.38 -6.42 1.07
C GLY A 135 -2.37 -7.94 0.96
N VAL A 136 -3.09 -8.62 1.86
CA VAL A 136 -3.35 -10.07 1.79
C VAL A 136 -4.82 -10.27 1.44
N ASN A 137 -5.10 -11.12 0.46
CA ASN A 137 -6.46 -11.46 0.07
C ASN A 137 -7.28 -11.89 1.31
N ALA A 138 -8.48 -11.35 1.46
CA ALA A 138 -9.32 -11.56 2.65
C ALA A 138 -9.53 -13.04 2.97
N SER A 139 -9.65 -13.91 1.96
CA SER A 139 -9.78 -15.36 2.11
C SER A 139 -8.51 -16.05 2.66
N CYS A 140 -7.36 -15.37 2.63
CA CYS A 140 -6.05 -15.92 2.98
C CYS A 140 -5.42 -15.23 4.21
N GLN A 141 -6.13 -14.30 4.84
CA GLN A 141 -5.65 -13.61 6.03
C GLN A 141 -5.53 -14.57 7.23
N ASN A 142 -4.68 -14.19 8.20
CA ASN A 142 -4.39 -14.95 9.43
C ASN A 142 -3.77 -16.35 9.21
N GLN A 143 -3.29 -16.66 7.99
CA GLN A 143 -2.63 -17.94 7.64
C GLN A 143 -1.10 -17.79 7.50
N GLY A 144 -0.51 -16.67 7.94
CA GLY A 144 0.94 -16.43 7.83
C GLY A 144 1.40 -15.90 6.46
N ILE A 145 0.51 -15.84 5.46
CA ILE A 145 0.84 -15.44 4.07
C ILE A 145 1.58 -14.09 4.00
N GLY A 146 1.13 -13.09 4.76
CA GLY A 146 1.78 -11.77 4.76
C GLY A 146 3.22 -11.81 5.25
N SER A 147 3.53 -12.62 6.28
CA SER A 147 4.91 -12.78 6.79
C SER A 147 5.77 -13.58 5.81
N ALA A 148 5.24 -14.68 5.27
CA ALA A 148 5.94 -15.47 4.25
C ALA A 148 6.25 -14.62 3.02
N PHE A 149 5.28 -13.83 2.53
CA PHE A 149 5.48 -12.96 1.38
C PHE A 149 6.53 -11.88 1.63
N LEU A 150 6.56 -11.27 2.83
CA LEU A 150 7.65 -10.35 3.20
C LEU A 150 9.02 -11.04 3.14
N GLN A 151 9.15 -12.21 3.79
CA GLN A 151 10.44 -12.88 4.00
C GLN A 151 10.94 -13.60 2.75
N GLU A 152 10.07 -14.22 1.97
CA GLU A 152 10.42 -15.09 0.85
C GLU A 152 10.23 -14.43 -0.52
N GLY A 153 9.40 -13.39 -0.61
CA GLY A 153 9.12 -12.66 -1.86
C GLY A 153 9.73 -11.26 -1.89
N VAL A 154 9.33 -10.40 -0.94
CA VAL A 154 9.69 -8.97 -0.95
C VAL A 154 11.16 -8.75 -0.59
N GLU A 155 11.63 -9.31 0.52
CA GLU A 155 13.00 -9.10 1.00
C GLU A 155 14.06 -9.63 0.02
N PRO A 156 13.97 -10.86 -0.52
CA PRO A 156 14.92 -11.33 -1.52
C PRO A 156 14.95 -10.46 -2.78
N TYR A 157 13.79 -10.01 -3.24
CA TYR A 157 13.70 -9.08 -4.38
C TYR A 157 14.44 -7.78 -4.10
N LEU A 158 14.20 -7.16 -2.94
CA LEU A 158 14.81 -5.90 -2.54
C LEU A 158 16.32 -6.03 -2.32
N LYS A 159 16.79 -7.11 -1.70
CA LYS A 159 18.21 -7.41 -1.54
C LYS A 159 18.91 -7.52 -2.89
N ALA A 160 18.31 -8.22 -3.85
CA ALA A 160 18.82 -8.31 -5.22
C ALA A 160 18.89 -6.95 -5.93
N LYS A 161 18.10 -5.96 -5.48
CA LYS A 161 18.15 -4.56 -5.95
C LYS A 161 19.09 -3.66 -5.14
N GLY A 162 19.82 -4.21 -4.16
CA GLY A 162 20.75 -3.47 -3.32
C GLY A 162 20.08 -2.61 -2.25
N CYS A 163 18.80 -2.87 -1.93
CA CYS A 163 18.11 -2.21 -0.83
C CYS A 163 18.73 -2.61 0.51
N LYS A 164 19.07 -1.63 1.32
CA LYS A 164 19.56 -1.82 2.69
C LYS A 164 18.51 -1.49 3.74
N ARG A 165 17.59 -0.60 3.43
CA ARG A 165 16.58 -0.09 4.37
C ARG A 165 15.22 0.03 3.70
N LEU A 166 14.26 -0.73 4.21
CA LEU A 166 12.86 -0.70 3.77
C LEU A 166 12.04 0.10 4.79
N GLY A 167 11.45 1.23 4.36
CA GLY A 167 10.55 2.03 5.18
C GLY A 167 9.08 1.69 4.92
N LEU A 168 8.22 1.89 5.90
CA LEU A 168 6.77 1.84 5.76
C LEU A 168 6.06 2.68 6.83
N ILE A 169 4.80 2.98 6.58
CA ILE A 169 3.86 3.52 7.57
C ILE A 169 2.66 2.61 7.73
N THR A 170 2.02 2.66 8.88
CA THR A 170 0.73 2.00 9.11
C THR A 170 -0.15 2.82 10.04
N SER A 171 -1.46 2.65 9.91
CA SER A 171 -2.45 3.37 10.72
C SER A 171 -3.35 2.44 11.55
N ILE A 172 -2.89 1.22 11.80
CA ILE A 172 -3.60 0.22 12.62
C ILE A 172 -2.67 -0.34 13.68
N ASP A 173 -3.09 -0.33 14.95
CA ASP A 173 -2.35 -0.93 16.08
C ASP A 173 -2.03 -2.41 15.84
N LYS A 174 -2.95 -3.17 15.27
CA LYS A 174 -2.75 -4.58 14.91
C LYS A 174 -1.53 -4.76 13.99
N ASN A 175 -1.31 -3.85 13.08
CA ASN A 175 -0.18 -3.91 12.16
C ASN A 175 1.15 -3.56 12.85
N VAL A 176 1.13 -2.77 13.92
CA VAL A 176 2.33 -2.51 14.74
C VAL A 176 2.92 -3.82 15.25
N PHE A 177 2.07 -4.71 15.77
CA PHE A 177 2.52 -6.03 16.22
C PHE A 177 3.02 -6.90 15.04
N PHE A 178 2.30 -6.89 13.92
CA PHE A 178 2.69 -7.63 12.71
C PHE A 178 4.07 -7.20 12.20
N TYR A 179 4.33 -5.89 12.07
CA TYR A 179 5.61 -5.40 11.58
C TYR A 179 6.75 -5.66 12.56
N LYS A 180 6.55 -5.48 13.87
CA LYS A 180 7.55 -5.85 14.89
C LYS A 180 7.92 -7.33 14.82
N LYS A 181 6.93 -8.23 14.67
CA LYS A 181 7.15 -9.67 14.50
C LYS A 181 7.97 -10.01 13.25
N ASN A 182 7.87 -9.19 12.21
CA ASN A 182 8.63 -9.32 10.97
C ASN A 182 9.94 -8.50 10.97
N ASN A 183 10.48 -8.19 12.16
CA ASN A 183 11.77 -7.50 12.37
C ASN A 183 11.81 -6.07 11.82
N PHE A 184 10.68 -5.38 11.75
CA PHE A 184 10.67 -3.94 11.55
C PHE A 184 10.84 -3.21 12.88
N THR A 185 11.66 -2.18 12.89
CA THR A 185 11.87 -1.28 14.03
C THR A 185 10.93 -0.10 13.92
N LEU A 186 10.17 0.17 14.98
CA LEU A 186 9.38 1.40 15.09
C LEU A 186 10.33 2.59 15.24
N LEU A 187 10.19 3.55 14.35
CA LEU A 187 10.96 4.80 14.39
C LEU A 187 10.23 5.88 15.18
N ASP A 188 8.96 6.09 14.88
CA ASP A 188 8.19 7.18 15.47
C ASP A 188 6.68 6.92 15.34
N PHE A 189 5.90 7.70 16.10
CA PHE A 189 4.44 7.68 16.08
C PHE A 189 3.91 9.11 16.15
N MET A 190 2.89 9.40 15.32
CA MET A 190 2.15 10.65 15.42
C MET A 190 0.65 10.45 15.17
N MET A 191 -0.16 11.39 15.66
CA MET A 191 -1.56 11.49 15.25
C MET A 191 -1.68 12.37 14.00
N LEU A 192 -2.42 11.89 13.01
CA LEU A 192 -2.79 12.63 11.81
C LEU A 192 -4.24 13.06 11.92
N GLU A 193 -4.50 14.33 11.70
CA GLU A 193 -5.85 14.89 11.71
C GLU A 193 -6.43 14.97 10.29
N TYR A 194 -7.72 14.64 10.18
CA TYR A 194 -8.49 14.76 8.96
C TYR A 194 -9.89 15.28 9.27
N GLY A 195 -10.10 16.59 9.16
CA GLY A 195 -11.31 17.28 9.62
C GLY A 195 -11.48 17.13 11.13
N THR A 196 -12.57 16.50 11.56
CA THR A 196 -12.85 16.21 12.99
C THR A 196 -12.36 14.82 13.43
N LYS A 197 -11.76 14.06 12.53
CA LYS A 197 -11.25 12.70 12.80
C LYS A 197 -9.74 12.74 12.95
N SER A 198 -9.21 11.79 13.70
CA SER A 198 -7.77 11.55 13.81
C SER A 198 -7.45 10.08 13.71
N ILE A 199 -6.27 9.76 13.16
CA ILE A 199 -5.75 8.40 13.08
C ILE A 199 -4.31 8.36 13.51
N GLY A 200 -3.88 7.23 14.10
CA GLY A 200 -2.48 6.97 14.36
C GLY A 200 -1.68 6.78 13.07
N ASN A 201 -0.43 7.16 13.08
CA ASN A 201 0.52 6.93 11.99
C ASN A 201 1.85 6.48 12.59
N TRP A 202 2.18 5.20 12.40
CA TRP A 202 3.41 4.58 12.90
C TRP A 202 4.40 4.43 11.75
N ALA A 203 5.58 5.02 11.89
CA ALA A 203 6.69 4.92 10.95
C ALA A 203 7.62 3.78 11.35
N PHE A 204 7.94 2.91 10.41
CA PHE A 204 8.79 1.75 10.61
C PHE A 204 9.92 1.69 9.59
N VAL A 205 11.03 1.07 9.97
CA VAL A 205 12.11 0.68 9.07
C VAL A 205 12.54 -0.75 9.35
N LYS A 206 12.94 -1.46 8.30
CA LYS A 206 13.63 -2.75 8.38
C LYS A 206 14.99 -2.63 7.70
N ILE A 207 16.04 -3.08 8.40
CA ILE A 207 17.37 -3.23 7.81
C ILE A 207 17.40 -4.59 7.12
N LEU A 208 17.84 -4.58 5.87
CA LEU A 208 17.99 -5.77 5.04
C LEU A 208 19.49 -6.06 4.91
N ASP A 209 20.02 -6.86 5.85
CA ASP A 209 21.40 -7.32 5.75
C ASP A 209 21.59 -8.21 4.51
N ASN A 210 22.74 -8.08 3.87
CA ASN A 210 23.10 -8.88 2.70
C ASN A 210 23.34 -10.35 3.05
#